data_a76fe72c727b6895fdf52cbdc305f9ba
#
_entry.id   a76fe72c727b6895fdf52cbdc305f9ba
#
_cell.length_a   1.000
_cell.length_b   1.000
_cell.length_c   1.000
_cell.angle_alpha   90.00
_cell.angle_beta   90.00
_cell.angle_gamma   90.00
#
_symmetry.space_group_name_H-M   'P 1'
#
loop_
_entity.id
_entity.type
_entity.pdbx_description
1 polymer ?
#
loop_
_entity_poly.entity_id
_entity_poly.type
_entity_poly.pdbx_seq_one_letter_code
_entity_poly.pdbx_strand_id
1 'polypeptide(L)'
;MTVIGTGYLGATHAACMAELGHEVLGVDVDENKIEALKNSRVPFYEPGLPEVLERNIEAGRLDFSTSYDDAAEFANVHFLGVGTPQAHGSYAADLTYVKSVITELVPRLKGEHIIFGKSTVPVGTAADLQQMANELAPEGTTVEIAWNPEFLREGYAVKDTITPDRIVLGVGEAGLADGESRAEEVAREVYAQPLAQNTPFIVTDLQTAELVKVSANAFLATKISFINAVSEICEIAGADVVKLADAIGHDERIGRKFLGAGLGFGGGCLPKDIRAFMARAGELGADQALTFLREVDAINMRRRDRVVDLAKQAFDGSLLGHRVTVLGAAFKPNSDDVRDSPALSVAGSLSLAGAAVTVYDPQGMENAKKVFPTLNYAPTADAALRDSELVILATEWQEFRDLDPAVAGELVARRHIIDGRNVLNVDAWRAAGWTVDALGRVLPAS
;
A
#
# COMPACT_ATOMS: atom_id res chain seq x y z
N MET A 1 9.52 -5.12 23.89
CA MET A 1 10.08 -4.42 22.70
C MET A 1 9.41 -3.09 22.49
N THR A 2 10.03 -2.16 21.76
CA THR A 2 9.36 -0.93 21.33
C THR A 2 9.12 -0.90 19.82
N VAL A 3 8.09 -0.19 19.38
CA VAL A 3 7.82 0.09 17.98
C VAL A 3 7.75 1.59 17.78
N ILE A 4 8.71 2.16 17.06
CA ILE A 4 8.88 3.59 16.89
C ILE A 4 8.35 4.04 15.54
N GLY A 5 7.41 4.98 15.57
CA GLY A 5 6.58 5.37 14.45
C GLY A 5 5.31 4.54 14.40
N THR A 6 4.20 5.08 14.90
CA THR A 6 2.88 4.40 14.98
C THR A 6 1.95 4.84 13.84
N GLY A 7 2.50 4.98 12.64
CA GLY A 7 1.73 5.05 11.41
C GLY A 7 1.10 3.69 11.09
N TYR A 8 0.60 3.52 9.86
CA TYR A 8 -0.08 2.28 9.44
C TYR A 8 0.75 1.02 9.75
N LEU A 9 2.01 0.99 9.31
CA LEU A 9 2.91 -0.14 9.55
C LEU A 9 3.17 -0.35 11.05
N GLY A 10 3.59 0.71 11.76
CA GLY A 10 4.05 0.56 13.14
C GLY A 10 2.94 0.26 14.12
N ALA A 11 1.76 0.89 14.02
CA ALA A 11 0.63 0.58 14.89
C ALA A 11 0.14 -0.87 14.68
N THR A 12 0.07 -1.32 13.42
CA THR A 12 -0.28 -2.72 13.10
C THR A 12 0.77 -3.69 13.67
N HIS A 13 2.05 -3.38 13.47
CA HIS A 13 3.14 -4.22 13.98
C HIS A 13 3.11 -4.30 15.51
N ALA A 14 2.95 -3.16 16.21
CA ALA A 14 2.88 -3.11 17.66
C ALA A 14 1.72 -3.96 18.21
N ALA A 15 0.52 -3.78 17.65
CA ALA A 15 -0.66 -4.55 18.07
C ALA A 15 -0.48 -6.06 17.80
N CYS A 16 0.05 -6.43 16.63
CA CYS A 16 0.25 -7.84 16.27
C CYS A 16 1.37 -8.51 17.09
N MET A 17 2.46 -7.78 17.43
CA MET A 17 3.49 -8.32 18.31
C MET A 17 2.96 -8.53 19.73
N ALA A 18 2.12 -7.63 20.24
CA ALA A 18 1.42 -7.82 21.51
C ALA A 18 0.46 -9.03 21.46
N GLU A 19 -0.22 -9.25 20.32
CA GLU A 19 -1.07 -10.42 20.09
C GLU A 19 -0.27 -11.73 20.09
N LEU A 20 0.96 -11.69 19.59
CA LEU A 20 1.91 -12.83 19.67
C LEU A 20 2.50 -13.02 21.07
N GLY A 21 2.07 -12.24 22.08
CA GLY A 21 2.39 -12.42 23.48
C GLY A 21 3.56 -11.60 24.00
N HIS A 22 4.07 -10.64 23.22
CA HIS A 22 5.13 -9.73 23.65
C HIS A 22 4.57 -8.56 24.44
N GLU A 23 5.38 -8.00 25.35
CA GLU A 23 5.15 -6.67 25.93
C GLU A 23 5.68 -5.62 24.95
N VAL A 24 4.82 -4.68 24.53
CA VAL A 24 5.11 -3.73 23.46
C VAL A 24 4.77 -2.31 23.89
N LEU A 25 5.71 -1.38 23.66
CA LEU A 25 5.48 0.05 23.75
C LEU A 25 5.54 0.68 22.35
N GLY A 26 4.43 1.20 21.86
CA GLY A 26 4.37 2.01 20.65
C GLY A 26 4.82 3.44 20.93
N VAL A 27 5.69 4.02 20.11
CA VAL A 27 6.21 5.38 20.32
C VAL A 27 6.03 6.22 19.05
N ASP A 28 5.44 7.40 19.17
CA ASP A 28 5.30 8.37 18.08
C ASP A 28 5.32 9.78 18.64
N VAL A 29 5.85 10.73 17.90
CA VAL A 29 5.92 12.15 18.31
C VAL A 29 4.58 12.89 18.21
N ASP A 30 3.58 12.31 17.55
CA ASP A 30 2.24 12.88 17.39
C ASP A 30 1.34 12.51 18.57
N GLU A 31 1.15 13.48 19.47
CA GLU A 31 0.32 13.34 20.68
C GLU A 31 -1.11 12.91 20.37
N ASN A 32 -1.73 13.46 19.30
CA ASN A 32 -3.11 13.11 18.93
C ASN A 32 -3.24 11.65 18.48
N LYS A 33 -2.23 11.17 17.76
CA LYS A 33 -2.16 9.78 17.31
C LYS A 33 -1.99 8.84 18.53
N ILE A 34 -1.08 9.15 19.43
CA ILE A 34 -0.84 8.38 20.65
C ILE A 34 -2.09 8.36 21.53
N GLU A 35 -2.77 9.49 21.71
CA GLU A 35 -4.02 9.55 22.48
C GLU A 35 -5.12 8.69 21.81
N ALA A 36 -5.25 8.74 20.50
CA ALA A 36 -6.20 7.90 19.79
C ALA A 36 -5.90 6.41 20.00
N LEU A 37 -4.65 5.99 19.84
CA LEU A 37 -4.23 4.59 20.00
C LEU A 37 -4.40 4.09 21.45
N LYS A 38 -4.07 4.90 22.46
CA LYS A 38 -4.33 4.57 23.89
C LYS A 38 -5.82 4.31 24.18
N ASN A 39 -6.70 4.93 23.41
CA ASN A 39 -8.15 4.74 23.50
C ASN A 39 -8.67 3.71 22.47
N SER A 40 -7.82 2.81 22.00
CA SER A 40 -8.13 1.76 21.01
C SER A 40 -8.72 2.29 19.70
N ARG A 41 -8.45 3.56 19.36
CA ARG A 41 -8.90 4.19 18.12
C ARG A 41 -7.76 4.22 17.10
N VAL A 42 -7.96 3.50 16.01
CA VAL A 42 -7.00 3.46 14.91
C VAL A 42 -7.23 4.65 13.97
N PRO A 43 -6.21 5.47 13.67
CA PRO A 43 -6.37 6.66 12.81
C PRO A 43 -6.43 6.35 11.29
N PHE A 44 -6.64 5.08 10.92
CA PHE A 44 -6.77 4.58 9.55
C PHE A 44 -7.65 3.32 9.56
N TYR A 45 -8.10 2.90 8.39
CA TYR A 45 -8.91 1.70 8.26
C TYR A 45 -8.06 0.45 7.99
N GLU A 46 -8.13 -0.53 8.89
CA GLU A 46 -7.57 -1.87 8.71
C GLU A 46 -8.47 -2.90 9.40
N PRO A 47 -9.05 -3.86 8.64
CA PRO A 47 -9.93 -4.88 9.21
C PRO A 47 -9.27 -5.70 10.31
N GLY A 48 -9.95 -5.84 11.45
CA GLY A 48 -9.49 -6.64 12.59
C GLY A 48 -8.45 -5.97 13.49
N LEU A 49 -7.88 -4.84 13.10
CA LEU A 49 -6.88 -4.13 13.91
C LEU A 49 -7.46 -3.49 15.17
N PRO A 50 -8.64 -2.84 15.15
CA PRO A 50 -9.22 -2.27 16.35
C PRO A 50 -9.42 -3.31 17.46
N GLU A 51 -9.89 -4.49 17.12
CA GLU A 51 -10.13 -5.58 18.08
C GLU A 51 -8.83 -6.14 18.66
N VAL A 52 -7.78 -6.24 17.83
CA VAL A 52 -6.44 -6.67 18.30
C VAL A 52 -5.84 -5.62 19.23
N LEU A 53 -6.00 -4.34 18.88
CA LEU A 53 -5.49 -3.21 19.68
C LEU A 53 -6.16 -3.19 21.06
N GLU A 54 -7.49 -3.16 21.10
CA GLU A 54 -8.29 -3.12 22.34
C GLU A 54 -7.92 -4.27 23.27
N ARG A 55 -7.97 -5.50 22.79
CA ARG A 55 -7.66 -6.71 23.56
C ARG A 55 -6.27 -6.69 24.20
N ASN A 56 -5.26 -6.15 23.50
CA ASN A 56 -3.89 -6.13 23.99
C ASN A 56 -3.60 -4.95 24.92
N ILE A 57 -4.28 -3.83 24.76
CA ILE A 57 -4.26 -2.71 25.74
C ILE A 57 -4.92 -3.17 27.04
N GLU A 58 -6.11 -3.76 26.98
CA GLU A 58 -6.82 -4.29 28.17
C GLU A 58 -6.01 -5.36 28.91
N ALA A 59 -5.28 -6.20 28.17
CA ALA A 59 -4.40 -7.21 28.75
C ALA A 59 -3.09 -6.65 29.32
N GLY A 60 -2.83 -5.34 29.18
CA GLY A 60 -1.60 -4.68 29.64
C GLY A 60 -0.34 -5.09 28.87
N ARG A 61 -0.46 -5.71 27.69
CA ARG A 61 0.66 -6.06 26.83
C ARG A 61 1.07 -4.97 25.84
N LEU A 62 0.20 -4.01 25.59
CA LEU A 62 0.42 -2.91 24.65
C LEU A 62 0.13 -1.57 25.33
N ASP A 63 1.09 -0.67 25.26
CA ASP A 63 0.92 0.74 25.66
C ASP A 63 1.57 1.66 24.62
N PHE A 64 1.34 2.95 24.74
CA PHE A 64 1.84 3.96 23.81
C PHE A 64 2.45 5.15 24.57
N SER A 65 3.49 5.77 24.02
CA SER A 65 4.16 6.96 24.59
C SER A 65 4.61 7.92 23.48
N THR A 66 4.83 9.18 23.86
CA THR A 66 5.49 10.17 23.02
C THR A 66 6.97 10.34 23.36
N SER A 67 7.48 9.61 24.37
CA SER A 67 8.80 9.78 24.97
C SER A 67 9.80 8.76 24.45
N TYR A 68 10.95 9.24 23.97
CA TYR A 68 12.10 8.39 23.68
C TYR A 68 12.82 7.89 24.93
N ASP A 69 12.69 8.60 26.06
CA ASP A 69 13.21 8.13 27.34
C ASP A 69 12.44 6.87 27.80
N ASP A 70 11.10 6.89 27.69
CA ASP A 70 10.28 5.71 27.96
C ASP A 70 10.68 4.53 27.04
N ALA A 71 10.93 4.82 25.74
CA ALA A 71 11.35 3.79 24.80
C ALA A 71 12.69 3.16 25.20
N ALA A 72 13.66 3.96 25.62
CA ALA A 72 14.99 3.52 26.03
C ALA A 72 14.98 2.70 27.33
N GLU A 73 14.07 3.02 28.26
CA GLU A 73 13.94 2.33 29.54
C GLU A 73 13.09 1.04 29.44
N PHE A 74 12.13 1.01 28.49
CA PHE A 74 11.18 -0.08 28.37
C PHE A 74 11.79 -1.37 27.84
N ALA A 75 12.69 -1.32 26.84
CA ALA A 75 13.21 -2.52 26.20
C ALA A 75 14.56 -2.31 25.50
N ASN A 76 15.24 -3.42 25.21
CA ASN A 76 16.49 -3.45 24.44
C ASN A 76 16.29 -3.80 22.96
N VAL A 77 15.06 -4.04 22.54
CA VAL A 77 14.70 -4.39 21.15
C VAL A 77 13.74 -3.33 20.62
N HIS A 78 14.13 -2.68 19.54
CA HIS A 78 13.39 -1.58 18.94
C HIS A 78 13.10 -1.86 17.46
N PHE A 79 11.86 -1.62 17.03
CA PHE A 79 11.45 -1.69 15.64
C PHE A 79 11.19 -0.28 15.08
N LEU A 80 11.79 0.06 13.95
CA LEU A 80 11.57 1.33 13.26
C LEU A 80 10.49 1.15 12.20
N GLY A 81 9.31 1.71 12.46
CA GLY A 81 8.15 1.72 11.56
C GLY A 81 7.79 3.10 11.02
N VAL A 82 8.71 4.06 11.03
CA VAL A 82 8.48 5.43 10.55
C VAL A 82 8.35 5.50 9.04
N GLY A 83 7.58 6.47 8.54
CA GLY A 83 7.38 6.67 7.10
C GLY A 83 8.65 7.14 6.38
N THR A 84 8.77 6.73 5.12
CA THR A 84 9.79 7.20 4.18
C THR A 84 9.09 7.78 2.95
N PRO A 85 8.52 8.99 3.05
CA PRO A 85 7.81 9.62 1.93
C PRO A 85 8.80 9.96 0.80
N GLN A 86 8.25 10.29 -0.36
CA GLN A 86 9.06 10.84 -1.44
C GLN A 86 9.54 12.24 -1.06
N ALA A 87 10.82 12.54 -1.28
CA ALA A 87 11.39 13.86 -1.05
C ALA A 87 10.74 14.90 -1.97
N HIS A 88 10.51 16.11 -1.44
CA HIS A 88 9.90 17.17 -2.22
C HIS A 88 10.74 17.54 -3.45
N GLY A 89 10.10 17.53 -4.62
CA GLY A 89 10.78 17.87 -5.90
C GLY A 89 11.74 16.80 -6.43
N SER A 90 11.77 15.61 -5.85
CA SER A 90 12.65 14.50 -6.27
C SER A 90 11.91 13.17 -6.20
N TYR A 91 12.40 12.14 -6.89
CA TYR A 91 11.95 10.76 -6.76
C TYR A 91 12.64 10.01 -5.60
N ALA A 92 13.68 10.58 -4.99
CA ALA A 92 14.37 10.00 -3.85
C ALA A 92 13.46 9.87 -2.62
N ALA A 93 13.75 8.89 -1.77
CA ALA A 93 13.09 8.76 -0.47
C ALA A 93 13.61 9.81 0.52
N ASP A 94 12.73 10.38 1.32
CA ASP A 94 13.09 11.24 2.45
C ASP A 94 13.36 10.37 3.69
N LEU A 95 14.61 10.35 4.13
CA LEU A 95 15.08 9.58 5.28
C LEU A 95 15.12 10.39 6.59
N THR A 96 14.60 11.62 6.59
CA THR A 96 14.65 12.51 7.75
C THR A 96 14.06 11.86 9.00
N TYR A 97 12.91 11.19 8.87
CA TYR A 97 12.27 10.53 10.01
C TYR A 97 13.07 9.35 10.54
N VAL A 98 13.64 8.52 9.66
CA VAL A 98 14.46 7.37 10.06
C VAL A 98 15.70 7.82 10.81
N LYS A 99 16.40 8.83 10.27
CA LYS A 99 17.59 9.42 10.90
C LYS A 99 17.26 10.12 12.23
N SER A 100 16.12 10.81 12.29
CA SER A 100 15.67 11.46 13.54
C SER A 100 15.46 10.45 14.67
N VAL A 101 14.89 9.26 14.38
CA VAL A 101 14.77 8.21 15.40
C VAL A 101 16.13 7.79 15.96
N ILE A 102 17.13 7.57 15.11
CA ILE A 102 18.49 7.20 15.56
C ILE A 102 19.09 8.34 16.41
N THR A 103 18.95 9.58 15.96
CA THR A 103 19.49 10.76 16.67
C THR A 103 18.84 10.95 18.04
N GLU A 104 17.55 10.66 18.15
CA GLU A 104 16.82 10.85 19.42
C GLU A 104 16.95 9.64 20.36
N LEU A 105 16.88 8.43 19.84
CA LEU A 105 16.87 7.22 20.65
C LEU A 105 18.26 6.86 21.17
N VAL A 106 19.26 6.75 20.28
CA VAL A 106 20.56 6.15 20.59
C VAL A 106 21.29 6.84 21.75
N PRO A 107 21.31 8.18 21.88
CA PRO A 107 21.95 8.84 23.02
C PRO A 107 21.34 8.52 24.39
N ARG A 108 20.14 7.94 24.43
CA ARG A 108 19.40 7.59 25.65
C ARG A 108 19.60 6.14 26.08
N LEU A 109 20.15 5.32 25.19
CA LEU A 109 20.33 3.88 25.41
C LEU A 109 21.45 3.58 26.38
N LYS A 110 21.36 2.46 27.10
CA LYS A 110 22.38 1.96 28.04
C LYS A 110 22.52 0.45 27.92
N GLY A 111 23.74 -0.04 27.69
CA GLY A 111 24.01 -1.46 27.52
C GLY A 111 23.86 -1.91 26.06
N GLU A 112 23.31 -3.11 25.84
CA GLU A 112 23.22 -3.72 24.51
C GLU A 112 21.81 -3.58 23.94
N HIS A 113 21.70 -2.99 22.76
CA HIS A 113 20.42 -2.78 22.08
C HIS A 113 20.47 -3.26 20.64
N ILE A 114 19.31 -3.68 20.12
CA ILE A 114 19.10 -4.05 18.73
C ILE A 114 17.99 -3.18 18.16
N ILE A 115 18.23 -2.60 16.98
CA ILE A 115 17.26 -1.81 16.24
C ILE A 115 16.96 -2.50 14.90
N PHE A 116 15.74 -2.98 14.74
CA PHE A 116 15.25 -3.58 13.49
C PHE A 116 14.56 -2.53 12.62
N GLY A 117 15.14 -2.21 11.46
CA GLY A 117 14.49 -1.36 10.47
C GLY A 117 13.43 -2.13 9.68
N LYS A 118 12.18 -1.62 9.69
CA LYS A 118 11.07 -2.21 8.91
C LYS A 118 10.67 -1.36 7.71
N SER A 119 11.02 -0.09 7.72
CA SER A 119 10.66 0.85 6.66
C SER A 119 11.30 0.48 5.32
N THR A 120 10.63 0.80 4.22
CA THR A 120 11.23 0.69 2.89
C THR A 120 12.22 1.84 2.68
N VAL A 121 13.49 1.53 2.51
CA VAL A 121 14.58 2.49 2.39
C VAL A 121 15.44 2.22 1.15
N PRO A 122 16.16 3.21 0.64
CA PRO A 122 17.20 3.02 -0.37
C PRO A 122 18.34 2.12 0.16
N VAL A 123 18.87 1.28 -0.71
CA VAL A 123 20.01 0.40 -0.37
C VAL A 123 21.20 1.19 0.13
N GLY A 124 21.80 0.71 1.24
CA GLY A 124 22.90 1.33 1.97
C GLY A 124 22.47 2.15 3.19
N THR A 125 21.16 2.38 3.38
CA THR A 125 20.63 3.16 4.52
C THR A 125 20.96 2.49 5.86
N ALA A 126 20.80 1.18 5.97
CA ALA A 126 21.07 0.45 7.23
C ALA A 126 22.54 0.58 7.68
N ALA A 127 23.47 0.53 6.74
CA ALA A 127 24.90 0.76 7.02
C ALA A 127 25.19 2.19 7.49
N ASP A 128 24.57 3.19 6.85
CA ASP A 128 24.68 4.58 7.28
C ASP A 128 24.12 4.80 8.68
N LEU A 129 22.98 4.17 8.99
CA LEU A 129 22.36 4.23 10.32
C LEU A 129 23.20 3.52 11.38
N GLN A 130 23.88 2.42 11.04
CA GLN A 130 24.81 1.75 11.94
C GLN A 130 25.99 2.65 12.28
N GLN A 131 26.55 3.36 11.28
CA GLN A 131 27.62 4.33 11.53
C GLN A 131 27.13 5.46 12.46
N MET A 132 25.94 6.02 12.18
CA MET A 132 25.35 7.06 13.05
C MET A 132 25.14 6.55 14.47
N ALA A 133 24.64 5.33 14.65
CA ALA A 133 24.43 4.73 15.95
C ALA A 133 25.74 4.58 16.73
N ASN A 134 26.82 4.14 16.05
CA ASN A 134 28.14 4.02 16.67
C ASN A 134 28.72 5.38 17.14
N GLU A 135 28.44 6.45 16.38
CA GLU A 135 28.91 7.80 16.70
C GLU A 135 28.11 8.44 17.86
N LEU A 136 26.83 8.07 18.02
CA LEU A 136 25.92 8.66 19.00
C LEU A 136 25.80 7.84 20.30
N ALA A 137 26.21 6.58 20.28
CA ALA A 137 26.06 5.69 21.44
C ALA A 137 26.90 6.19 22.64
N PRO A 138 26.31 6.25 23.84
CA PRO A 138 27.07 6.56 25.06
C PRO A 138 28.16 5.53 25.35
N GLU A 139 29.16 5.93 26.13
CA GLU A 139 30.24 5.02 26.57
C GLU A 139 29.65 3.76 27.25
N GLY A 140 30.10 2.59 26.84
CA GLY A 140 29.60 1.30 27.33
C GLY A 140 28.26 0.86 26.75
N THR A 141 27.75 1.56 25.75
CA THR A 141 26.54 1.18 25.00
C THR A 141 26.89 0.63 23.63
N THR A 142 26.28 -0.50 23.25
CA THR A 142 26.38 -1.07 21.91
C THR A 142 25.01 -1.12 21.25
N VAL A 143 24.94 -0.74 19.98
CA VAL A 143 23.72 -0.76 19.19
C VAL A 143 23.98 -1.52 17.89
N GLU A 144 23.26 -2.61 17.69
CA GLU A 144 23.26 -3.35 16.43
C GLU A 144 22.04 -2.93 15.59
N ILE A 145 22.28 -2.53 14.34
CA ILE A 145 21.23 -2.26 13.35
C ILE A 145 21.08 -3.50 12.47
N ALA A 146 19.87 -4.05 12.42
CA ALA A 146 19.47 -5.09 11.48
C ALA A 146 18.30 -4.62 10.63
N TRP A 147 18.13 -5.19 9.43
CA TRP A 147 17.05 -4.77 8.54
C TRP A 147 16.05 -5.90 8.35
N ASN A 148 14.82 -5.67 8.80
CA ASN A 148 13.71 -6.62 8.73
C ASN A 148 12.55 -6.00 7.94
N PRO A 149 12.62 -5.96 6.60
CA PRO A 149 11.59 -5.35 5.77
C PRO A 149 10.24 -6.06 5.97
N GLU A 150 9.16 -5.30 5.85
CA GLU A 150 7.80 -5.83 5.91
C GLU A 150 7.28 -6.16 4.49
N PHE A 151 6.31 -7.08 4.42
CA PHE A 151 5.65 -7.47 3.17
C PHE A 151 4.12 -7.49 3.32
N LEU A 152 3.62 -6.77 4.31
CA LEU A 152 2.18 -6.70 4.60
C LEU A 152 1.43 -5.97 3.47
N ARG A 153 0.16 -6.31 3.35
CA ARG A 153 -0.79 -5.68 2.42
C ARG A 153 -1.84 -4.92 3.22
N GLU A 154 -2.04 -3.65 2.93
CA GLU A 154 -3.17 -2.89 3.50
C GLU A 154 -4.48 -3.66 3.30
N GLY A 155 -5.36 -3.66 4.31
CA GLY A 155 -6.58 -4.46 4.34
C GLY A 155 -6.39 -5.95 4.70
N TYR A 156 -5.15 -6.40 4.86
CA TYR A 156 -4.76 -7.73 5.31
C TYR A 156 -3.56 -7.70 6.26
N ALA A 157 -3.21 -6.52 6.76
CA ALA A 157 -1.96 -6.30 7.48
C ALA A 157 -1.88 -7.07 8.80
N VAL A 158 -2.98 -7.21 9.52
CA VAL A 158 -3.05 -8.04 10.74
C VAL A 158 -2.68 -9.50 10.41
N LYS A 159 -3.33 -10.07 9.40
CA LYS A 159 -3.04 -11.45 8.96
C LYS A 159 -1.59 -11.60 8.49
N ASP A 160 -1.14 -10.68 7.62
CA ASP A 160 0.19 -10.74 7.04
C ASP A 160 1.31 -10.54 8.07
N THR A 161 1.01 -9.88 9.21
CA THR A 161 1.96 -9.72 10.32
C THR A 161 2.00 -10.94 11.22
N ILE A 162 0.84 -11.53 11.55
CA ILE A 162 0.76 -12.71 12.44
C ILE A 162 1.20 -13.98 11.70
N THR A 163 0.83 -14.12 10.42
CA THR A 163 1.17 -15.27 9.57
C THR A 163 1.82 -14.81 8.26
N PRO A 164 3.06 -14.29 8.32
CA PRO A 164 3.73 -13.77 7.14
C PRO A 164 4.13 -14.89 6.16
N ASP A 165 4.08 -14.59 4.86
CA ASP A 165 4.54 -15.51 3.81
C ASP A 165 6.05 -15.84 3.96
N ARG A 166 6.81 -14.92 4.51
CA ARG A 166 8.25 -15.04 4.79
C ARG A 166 8.72 -13.93 5.73
N ILE A 167 9.83 -14.20 6.41
CA ILE A 167 10.58 -13.20 7.20
C ILE A 167 11.96 -13.07 6.58
N VAL A 168 12.40 -11.85 6.31
CA VAL A 168 13.74 -11.53 5.80
C VAL A 168 14.46 -10.72 6.86
N LEU A 169 15.70 -11.09 7.17
CA LEU A 169 16.55 -10.40 8.12
C LEU A 169 17.91 -10.11 7.49
N GLY A 170 18.24 -8.83 7.34
CA GLY A 170 19.57 -8.37 7.00
C GLY A 170 20.38 -8.11 8.26
N VAL A 171 21.57 -8.68 8.33
CA VAL A 171 22.52 -8.50 9.43
C VAL A 171 23.84 -7.94 8.92
N GLY A 172 24.65 -7.36 9.81
CA GLY A 172 25.97 -6.86 9.48
C GLY A 172 26.94 -7.99 9.09
N GLU A 173 28.07 -7.62 8.44
CA GLU A 173 29.07 -8.58 7.93
C GLU A 173 29.62 -9.54 9.02
N ALA A 174 29.83 -9.04 10.24
CA ALA A 174 30.29 -9.86 11.36
C ALA A 174 29.29 -10.99 11.69
N GLY A 175 27.99 -10.67 11.73
CA GLY A 175 26.96 -11.66 11.98
C GLY A 175 26.83 -12.73 10.89
N LEU A 176 27.16 -12.40 9.64
CA LEU A 176 27.15 -13.37 8.54
C LEU A 176 28.40 -14.27 8.56
N ALA A 177 29.56 -13.71 8.90
CA ALA A 177 30.83 -14.45 8.85
C ALA A 177 30.94 -15.52 9.96
N ASP A 178 30.45 -15.20 11.15
CA ASP A 178 30.60 -16.04 12.33
C ASP A 178 29.39 -16.97 12.56
N GLY A 179 28.27 -16.75 11.84
CA GLY A 179 27.01 -17.48 11.99
C GLY A 179 26.32 -17.24 13.34
N GLU A 180 26.76 -16.23 14.08
CA GLU A 180 26.29 -15.88 15.43
C GLU A 180 25.86 -14.41 15.47
N SER A 181 24.83 -14.03 14.72
CA SER A 181 24.23 -12.69 14.85
C SER A 181 23.28 -12.65 16.03
N ARG A 182 23.55 -11.75 16.99
CA ARG A 182 22.60 -11.52 18.09
C ARG A 182 21.24 -11.01 17.56
N ALA A 183 21.25 -10.22 16.51
CA ALA A 183 20.01 -9.79 15.85
C ALA A 183 19.22 -10.98 15.28
N GLU A 184 19.90 -12.01 14.74
CA GLU A 184 19.22 -13.23 14.30
C GLU A 184 18.60 -14.02 15.46
N GLU A 185 19.33 -14.21 16.56
CA GLU A 185 18.81 -14.91 17.75
C GLU A 185 17.54 -14.21 18.27
N VAL A 186 17.62 -12.88 18.48
CA VAL A 186 16.49 -12.08 18.97
C VAL A 186 15.33 -12.08 17.97
N ALA A 187 15.60 -11.99 16.67
CA ALA A 187 14.54 -12.04 15.67
C ALA A 187 13.83 -13.41 15.66
N ARG A 188 14.57 -14.52 15.87
CA ARG A 188 13.98 -15.85 15.99
C ARG A 188 13.10 -15.99 17.24
N GLU A 189 13.47 -15.33 18.35
CA GLU A 189 12.62 -15.27 19.55
C GLU A 189 11.35 -14.45 19.31
N VAL A 190 11.50 -13.26 18.72
CA VAL A 190 10.36 -12.37 18.39
C VAL A 190 9.37 -13.05 17.46
N TYR A 191 9.86 -13.78 16.46
CA TYR A 191 9.01 -14.46 15.46
C TYR A 191 8.83 -15.96 15.75
N ALA A 192 9.00 -16.41 17.01
CA ALA A 192 8.91 -17.83 17.35
C ALA A 192 7.59 -18.50 16.93
N GLN A 193 6.45 -17.80 17.08
CA GLN A 193 5.15 -18.34 16.68
C GLN A 193 4.98 -18.52 15.17
N PRO A 194 5.26 -17.51 14.31
CA PRO A 194 5.30 -17.71 12.85
C PRO A 194 6.28 -18.80 12.42
N LEU A 195 7.45 -18.86 13.04
CA LEU A 195 8.46 -19.90 12.72
C LEU A 195 7.98 -21.30 13.08
N ALA A 196 7.25 -21.46 14.17
CA ALA A 196 6.63 -22.73 14.53
C ALA A 196 5.57 -23.21 13.52
N GLN A 197 5.06 -22.27 12.70
CA GLN A 197 4.14 -22.56 11.59
C GLN A 197 4.85 -22.76 10.24
N ASN A 198 6.17 -22.98 10.26
CA ASN A 198 7.04 -23.16 9.10
C ASN A 198 7.14 -21.94 8.17
N THR A 199 6.96 -20.72 8.68
CA THR A 199 7.25 -19.52 7.92
C THR A 199 8.74 -19.50 7.52
N PRO A 200 9.08 -19.34 6.23
CA PRO A 200 10.47 -19.23 5.80
C PRO A 200 11.17 -18.02 6.48
N PHE A 201 12.35 -18.28 7.06
CA PHE A 201 13.21 -17.26 7.67
C PHE A 201 14.52 -17.17 6.89
N ILE A 202 14.75 -16.04 6.26
CA ILE A 202 15.86 -15.82 5.35
C ILE A 202 16.80 -14.79 5.97
N VAL A 203 18.01 -15.21 6.32
CA VAL A 203 19.08 -14.33 6.80
C VAL A 203 19.99 -13.96 5.63
N THR A 204 20.34 -12.69 5.54
CA THR A 204 21.19 -12.14 4.45
C THR A 204 21.93 -10.91 4.96
N ASP A 205 22.72 -10.26 4.09
CA ASP A 205 23.32 -8.96 4.39
C ASP A 205 22.29 -7.81 4.38
N LEU A 206 22.68 -6.67 4.94
CA LEU A 206 21.82 -5.49 5.06
C LEU A 206 21.33 -5.01 3.70
N GLN A 207 22.24 -4.93 2.72
CA GLN A 207 21.96 -4.41 1.38
C GLN A 207 20.98 -5.30 0.63
N THR A 208 21.14 -6.61 0.73
CA THR A 208 20.20 -7.58 0.13
C THR A 208 18.82 -7.47 0.77
N ALA A 209 18.72 -7.36 2.09
CA ALA A 209 17.43 -7.19 2.78
C ALA A 209 16.69 -5.92 2.36
N GLU A 210 17.40 -4.80 2.22
CA GLU A 210 16.84 -3.54 1.70
C GLU A 210 16.33 -3.69 0.26
N LEU A 211 17.11 -4.36 -0.61
CA LEU A 211 16.76 -4.58 -2.02
C LEU A 211 15.61 -5.55 -2.20
N VAL A 212 15.46 -6.57 -1.37
CA VAL A 212 14.36 -7.56 -1.48
C VAL A 212 13.00 -6.88 -1.47
N LYS A 213 12.78 -5.90 -0.57
CA LYS A 213 11.50 -5.21 -0.45
C LYS A 213 11.17 -4.40 -1.71
N VAL A 214 12.07 -3.54 -2.13
CA VAL A 214 11.84 -2.65 -3.27
C VAL A 214 11.78 -3.44 -4.58
N SER A 215 12.56 -4.51 -4.72
CA SER A 215 12.53 -5.39 -5.90
C SER A 215 11.20 -6.14 -6.00
N ALA A 216 10.67 -6.64 -4.87
CA ALA A 216 9.36 -7.27 -4.84
C ALA A 216 8.26 -6.30 -5.31
N ASN A 217 8.24 -5.07 -4.78
CA ASN A 217 7.27 -4.06 -5.18
C ASN A 217 7.42 -3.65 -6.66
N ALA A 218 8.65 -3.50 -7.16
CA ALA A 218 8.92 -3.21 -8.57
C ALA A 218 8.44 -4.34 -9.49
N PHE A 219 8.63 -5.60 -9.11
CA PHE A 219 8.15 -6.75 -9.87
C PHE A 219 6.62 -6.82 -9.91
N LEU A 220 5.95 -6.58 -8.76
CA LEU A 220 4.49 -6.55 -8.69
C LEU A 220 3.91 -5.42 -9.55
N ALA A 221 4.49 -4.23 -9.49
CA ALA A 221 4.10 -3.11 -10.36
C ALA A 221 4.28 -3.45 -11.84
N THR A 222 5.39 -4.12 -12.19
CA THR A 222 5.67 -4.58 -13.56
C THR A 222 4.62 -5.56 -14.06
N LYS A 223 4.18 -6.52 -13.23
CA LYS A 223 3.11 -7.46 -13.61
C LYS A 223 1.80 -6.75 -13.94
N ILE A 224 1.42 -5.75 -13.13
CA ILE A 224 0.19 -4.97 -13.39
C ILE A 224 0.33 -4.13 -14.66
N SER A 225 1.45 -3.44 -14.85
CA SER A 225 1.66 -2.65 -16.06
C SER A 225 1.81 -3.52 -17.31
N PHE A 226 2.43 -4.71 -17.21
CA PHE A 226 2.50 -5.67 -18.29
C PHE A 226 1.11 -6.08 -18.80
N ILE A 227 0.23 -6.52 -17.90
CA ILE A 227 -1.12 -6.93 -18.31
C ILE A 227 -1.95 -5.74 -18.80
N ASN A 228 -1.69 -4.53 -18.30
CA ASN A 228 -2.31 -3.31 -18.78
C ASN A 228 -1.83 -2.93 -20.19
N ALA A 229 -0.55 -3.10 -20.51
CA ALA A 229 -0.04 -2.93 -21.88
C ALA A 229 -0.67 -3.97 -22.84
N VAL A 230 -0.77 -5.23 -22.41
CA VAL A 230 -1.44 -6.28 -23.18
C VAL A 230 -2.93 -5.95 -23.39
N SER A 231 -3.58 -5.33 -22.40
CA SER A 231 -4.98 -4.92 -22.53
C SER A 231 -5.19 -3.87 -23.63
N GLU A 232 -4.23 -2.96 -23.86
CA GLU A 232 -4.28 -2.02 -24.98
C GLU A 232 -4.28 -2.75 -26.33
N ILE A 233 -3.50 -3.82 -26.46
CA ILE A 233 -3.47 -4.67 -27.66
C ILE A 233 -4.80 -5.43 -27.80
N CYS A 234 -5.35 -5.96 -26.70
CA CYS A 234 -6.64 -6.64 -26.70
C CYS A 234 -7.77 -5.74 -27.22
N GLU A 235 -7.80 -4.48 -26.81
CA GLU A 235 -8.79 -3.49 -27.27
C GLU A 235 -8.75 -3.31 -28.80
N ILE A 236 -7.57 -3.32 -29.41
CA ILE A 236 -7.38 -3.14 -30.86
C ILE A 236 -7.64 -4.44 -31.61
N ALA A 237 -7.19 -5.57 -31.08
CA ALA A 237 -7.25 -6.88 -31.72
C ALA A 237 -8.60 -7.60 -31.55
N GLY A 238 -9.50 -7.08 -30.73
CA GLY A 238 -10.77 -7.74 -30.44
C GLY A 238 -10.65 -8.92 -29.46
N ALA A 239 -9.60 -8.95 -28.63
CA ALA A 239 -9.37 -9.99 -27.64
C ALA A 239 -9.96 -9.63 -26.25
N ASP A 240 -9.94 -10.59 -25.33
CA ASP A 240 -10.37 -10.43 -23.93
C ASP A 240 -9.18 -10.62 -22.99
N VAL A 241 -8.74 -9.53 -22.37
CA VAL A 241 -7.58 -9.52 -21.47
C VAL A 241 -7.78 -10.40 -20.23
N VAL A 242 -9.03 -10.56 -19.75
CA VAL A 242 -9.31 -11.40 -18.56
C VAL A 242 -9.03 -12.86 -18.88
N LYS A 243 -9.55 -13.35 -20.03
CA LYS A 243 -9.28 -14.71 -20.50
C LYS A 243 -7.80 -14.94 -20.82
N LEU A 244 -7.14 -13.92 -21.39
CA LEU A 244 -5.72 -13.97 -21.67
C LEU A 244 -4.91 -14.08 -20.38
N ALA A 245 -5.22 -13.24 -19.38
CA ALA A 245 -4.55 -13.25 -18.07
C ALA A 245 -4.76 -14.59 -17.34
N ASP A 246 -5.95 -15.17 -17.44
CA ASP A 246 -6.23 -16.50 -16.87
C ASP A 246 -5.40 -17.58 -17.59
N ALA A 247 -5.35 -17.55 -18.91
CA ALA A 247 -4.60 -18.53 -19.69
C ALA A 247 -3.10 -18.52 -19.38
N ILE A 248 -2.46 -17.34 -19.41
CA ILE A 248 -1.02 -17.25 -19.07
C ILE A 248 -0.75 -17.49 -17.59
N GLY A 249 -1.73 -17.19 -16.72
CA GLY A 249 -1.63 -17.37 -15.28
C GLY A 249 -1.62 -18.83 -14.80
N HIS A 250 -2.01 -19.79 -15.70
CA HIS A 250 -1.87 -21.23 -15.42
C HIS A 250 -0.42 -21.73 -15.49
N ASP A 251 0.49 -20.98 -16.13
CA ASP A 251 1.92 -21.29 -16.04
C ASP A 251 2.44 -20.88 -14.65
N GLU A 252 2.94 -21.86 -13.88
CA GLU A 252 3.45 -21.63 -12.52
C GLU A 252 4.58 -20.60 -12.46
N ARG A 253 5.37 -20.46 -13.54
CA ARG A 253 6.44 -19.46 -13.65
C ARG A 253 5.90 -18.04 -13.72
N ILE A 254 4.65 -17.87 -14.14
CA ILE A 254 3.96 -16.56 -14.28
C ILE A 254 3.02 -16.35 -13.10
N GLY A 255 2.10 -17.26 -12.87
CA GLY A 255 1.07 -17.19 -11.82
C GLY A 255 0.02 -16.10 -12.07
N ARG A 256 -1.23 -16.35 -11.71
CA ARG A 256 -2.38 -15.47 -11.99
C ARG A 256 -2.38 -14.16 -11.17
N LYS A 257 -1.82 -14.18 -9.97
CA LYS A 257 -1.83 -13.02 -9.07
C LYS A 257 -1.12 -11.81 -9.71
N PHE A 258 -1.68 -10.61 -9.50
CA PHE A 258 -1.21 -9.33 -10.07
C PHE A 258 -1.29 -9.21 -11.61
N LEU A 259 -2.08 -10.07 -12.28
CA LEU A 259 -2.44 -9.96 -13.69
C LEU A 259 -3.88 -9.45 -13.88
N GLY A 260 -4.34 -8.55 -13.03
CA GLY A 260 -5.63 -7.87 -13.18
C GLY A 260 -5.48 -6.59 -13.99
N ALA A 261 -5.95 -6.59 -15.25
CA ALA A 261 -5.98 -5.38 -16.07
C ALA A 261 -7.09 -4.43 -15.59
N GLY A 262 -6.84 -3.13 -15.64
CA GLY A 262 -7.80 -2.11 -15.23
C GLY A 262 -7.17 -0.72 -15.16
N LEU A 263 -7.62 0.11 -14.23
CA LEU A 263 -7.16 1.49 -13.98
C LEU A 263 -5.70 1.61 -13.52
N GLY A 264 -5.02 0.51 -13.28
CA GLY A 264 -3.67 0.50 -12.75
C GLY A 264 -3.63 0.51 -11.22
N PHE A 265 -2.40 0.64 -10.70
CA PHE A 265 -2.11 0.66 -9.28
C PHE A 265 -1.96 2.09 -8.75
N GLY A 266 -2.17 2.23 -7.44
CA GLY A 266 -1.97 3.44 -6.66
C GLY A 266 -1.49 3.10 -5.25
N GLY A 267 -1.84 3.94 -4.29
CA GLY A 267 -1.46 3.77 -2.89
C GLY A 267 -0.09 4.33 -2.57
N GLY A 268 0.25 4.33 -1.29
CA GLY A 268 1.49 4.91 -0.76
C GLY A 268 2.74 4.05 -0.97
N CYS A 269 2.65 2.86 -1.61
CA CYS A 269 3.77 1.93 -1.73
C CYS A 269 4.29 1.81 -3.17
N LEU A 270 3.55 1.15 -4.08
CA LEU A 270 4.08 0.81 -5.40
C LEU A 270 4.60 2.00 -6.20
N PRO A 271 3.84 3.12 -6.36
CA PRO A 271 4.33 4.26 -7.14
C PRO A 271 5.57 4.88 -6.54
N LYS A 272 5.57 5.08 -5.21
CA LYS A 272 6.69 5.67 -4.48
C LYS A 272 7.95 4.80 -4.60
N ASP A 273 7.83 3.50 -4.38
CA ASP A 273 8.96 2.58 -4.27
C ASP A 273 9.65 2.38 -5.63
N ILE A 274 8.91 2.27 -6.75
CA ILE A 274 9.53 2.18 -8.07
C ILE A 274 10.28 3.47 -8.44
N ARG A 275 9.74 4.64 -8.09
CA ARG A 275 10.40 5.94 -8.33
C ARG A 275 11.65 6.10 -7.47
N ALA A 276 11.59 5.76 -6.17
CA ALA A 276 12.74 5.78 -5.27
C ALA A 276 13.82 4.77 -5.70
N PHE A 277 13.42 3.60 -6.21
CA PHE A 277 14.34 2.59 -6.70
C PHE A 277 15.12 3.08 -7.94
N MET A 278 14.42 3.70 -8.90
CA MET A 278 15.06 4.31 -10.06
C MET A 278 16.03 5.45 -9.66
N ALA A 279 15.62 6.31 -8.72
CA ALA A 279 16.45 7.39 -8.21
C ALA A 279 17.74 6.85 -7.58
N ARG A 280 17.61 5.83 -6.71
CA ARG A 280 18.77 5.21 -6.04
C ARG A 280 19.70 4.50 -7.02
N ALA A 281 19.17 3.81 -8.02
CA ALA A 281 19.98 3.20 -9.07
C ALA A 281 20.82 4.25 -9.81
N GLY A 282 20.25 5.42 -10.11
CA GLY A 282 20.98 6.55 -10.70
C GLY A 282 22.09 7.08 -9.80
N GLU A 283 21.84 7.27 -8.50
CA GLU A 283 22.85 7.69 -7.52
C GLU A 283 24.03 6.70 -7.44
N LEU A 284 23.77 5.41 -7.62
CA LEU A 284 24.76 4.35 -7.62
C LEU A 284 25.46 4.16 -8.98
N GLY A 285 25.10 4.93 -10.01
CA GLY A 285 25.64 4.80 -11.36
C GLY A 285 25.06 3.62 -12.17
N ALA A 286 23.95 3.04 -11.74
CA ALA A 286 23.26 1.91 -12.37
C ALA A 286 21.91 2.32 -13.02
N ASP A 287 21.78 3.56 -13.47
CA ASP A 287 20.55 4.15 -14.02
C ASP A 287 19.96 3.36 -15.20
N GLN A 288 20.82 2.73 -16.02
CA GLN A 288 20.39 1.92 -17.16
C GLN A 288 19.67 0.62 -16.74
N ALA A 289 19.99 0.08 -15.57
CA ALA A 289 19.44 -1.21 -15.11
C ALA A 289 17.92 -1.19 -14.92
N LEU A 290 17.36 -0.04 -14.53
CA LEU A 290 15.95 0.11 -14.17
C LEU A 290 15.16 1.01 -15.12
N THR A 291 15.64 1.29 -16.31
CA THR A 291 14.96 2.14 -17.31
C THR A 291 13.55 1.64 -17.64
N PHE A 292 13.33 0.33 -17.63
CA PHE A 292 12.03 -0.28 -17.91
C PHE A 292 10.95 0.14 -16.88
N LEU A 293 11.33 0.51 -15.65
CA LEU A 293 10.37 0.97 -14.63
C LEU A 293 9.75 2.34 -14.98
N ARG A 294 10.40 3.13 -15.83
CA ARG A 294 9.79 4.36 -16.38
C ARG A 294 8.59 4.03 -17.25
N GLU A 295 8.71 2.98 -18.08
CA GLU A 295 7.59 2.50 -18.91
C GLU A 295 6.50 1.86 -18.04
N VAL A 296 6.87 1.16 -16.98
CA VAL A 296 5.91 0.62 -16.00
C VAL A 296 5.05 1.73 -15.40
N ASP A 297 5.66 2.83 -14.96
CA ASP A 297 4.94 4.01 -14.41
C ASP A 297 4.12 4.71 -15.50
N ALA A 298 4.68 4.90 -16.69
CA ALA A 298 3.99 5.54 -17.81
C ALA A 298 2.75 4.75 -18.28
N ILE A 299 2.86 3.42 -18.39
CA ILE A 299 1.71 2.55 -18.70
C ILE A 299 0.64 2.68 -17.61
N ASN A 300 1.04 2.65 -16.35
CA ASN A 300 0.12 2.80 -15.22
C ASN A 300 -0.68 4.11 -15.29
N MET A 301 -0.04 5.21 -15.64
CA MET A 301 -0.71 6.51 -15.77
C MET A 301 -1.67 6.55 -16.97
N ARG A 302 -1.28 6.02 -18.14
CA ARG A 302 -2.12 6.01 -19.35
C ARG A 302 -3.46 5.29 -19.19
N ARG A 303 -3.55 4.30 -18.29
CA ARG A 303 -4.82 3.61 -18.04
C ARG A 303 -5.89 4.51 -17.43
N ARG A 304 -5.50 5.50 -16.66
CA ARG A 304 -6.40 6.53 -16.11
C ARG A 304 -6.97 7.40 -17.25
N ASP A 305 -6.11 7.84 -18.16
CA ASP A 305 -6.52 8.63 -19.32
C ASP A 305 -7.48 7.84 -20.23
N ARG A 306 -7.25 6.53 -20.40
CA ARG A 306 -8.13 5.67 -21.20
C ARG A 306 -9.58 5.64 -20.69
N VAL A 307 -9.79 5.66 -19.37
CA VAL A 307 -11.15 5.74 -18.80
C VAL A 307 -11.80 7.09 -19.07
N VAL A 308 -11.04 8.17 -19.00
CA VAL A 308 -11.54 9.51 -19.36
C VAL A 308 -11.93 9.57 -20.84
N ASP A 309 -11.15 8.94 -21.72
CA ASP A 309 -11.47 8.86 -23.15
C ASP A 309 -12.72 8.02 -23.43
N LEU A 310 -12.91 6.90 -22.74
CA LEU A 310 -14.14 6.11 -22.81
C LEU A 310 -15.35 6.94 -22.33
N ALA A 311 -15.20 7.69 -21.26
CA ALA A 311 -16.25 8.59 -20.77
C ALA A 311 -16.60 9.69 -21.81
N LYS A 312 -15.60 10.30 -22.46
CA LYS A 312 -15.84 11.25 -23.57
C LYS A 312 -16.57 10.60 -24.73
N GLN A 313 -16.18 9.37 -25.11
CA GLN A 313 -16.83 8.63 -26.20
C GLN A 313 -18.31 8.34 -25.90
N ALA A 314 -18.67 8.12 -24.64
CA ALA A 314 -20.06 7.91 -24.21
C ALA A 314 -20.96 9.16 -24.43
N PHE A 315 -20.36 10.34 -24.64
CA PHE A 315 -21.04 11.62 -24.82
C PHE A 315 -20.56 12.39 -26.05
N ASP A 316 -20.26 11.69 -27.12
CA ASP A 316 -19.88 12.27 -28.43
C ASP A 316 -18.70 13.27 -28.34
N GLY A 317 -17.80 13.06 -27.39
CA GLY A 317 -16.57 13.81 -27.19
C GLY A 317 -16.62 14.92 -26.15
N SER A 318 -17.78 15.30 -25.59
CA SER A 318 -17.91 16.35 -24.58
C SER A 318 -18.47 15.84 -23.26
N LEU A 319 -17.81 16.19 -22.16
CA LEU A 319 -18.29 15.86 -20.81
C LEU A 319 -19.01 17.05 -20.14
N LEU A 320 -19.10 18.19 -20.81
CA LEU A 320 -19.60 19.43 -20.22
C LEU A 320 -21.06 19.29 -19.72
N GLY A 321 -21.24 19.41 -18.41
CA GLY A 321 -22.55 19.38 -17.76
C GLY A 321 -23.14 17.97 -17.56
N HIS A 322 -22.49 16.91 -18.06
CA HIS A 322 -22.95 15.53 -17.84
C HIS A 322 -22.67 15.06 -16.42
N ARG A 323 -23.62 14.31 -15.84
CA ARG A 323 -23.53 13.75 -14.49
C ARG A 323 -22.84 12.39 -14.53
N VAL A 324 -21.66 12.33 -13.93
CA VAL A 324 -20.83 11.12 -13.89
C VAL A 324 -20.63 10.68 -12.45
N THR A 325 -20.94 9.41 -12.16
CA THR A 325 -20.68 8.80 -10.86
C THR A 325 -19.40 7.98 -10.91
N VAL A 326 -18.53 8.17 -9.93
CA VAL A 326 -17.34 7.36 -9.71
C VAL A 326 -17.51 6.55 -8.43
N LEU A 327 -17.60 5.23 -8.57
CA LEU A 327 -17.68 4.29 -7.48
C LEU A 327 -16.26 3.87 -7.08
N GLY A 328 -15.78 4.40 -5.96
CA GLY A 328 -14.44 4.24 -5.43
C GLY A 328 -13.69 5.55 -5.32
N ALA A 329 -12.93 5.69 -4.24
CA ALA A 329 -11.97 6.76 -3.98
C ALA A 329 -10.65 6.19 -3.45
N ALA A 330 -10.70 5.16 -2.59
CA ALA A 330 -9.51 4.42 -2.16
C ALA A 330 -8.82 3.73 -3.35
N PHE A 331 -7.49 3.58 -3.28
CA PHE A 331 -6.74 2.98 -4.38
C PHE A 331 -7.04 1.48 -4.59
N LYS A 332 -7.58 0.82 -3.55
CA LYS A 332 -8.05 -0.58 -3.56
C LYS A 332 -9.11 -0.80 -2.48
N PRO A 333 -9.88 -1.91 -2.52
CA PRO A 333 -10.81 -2.25 -1.45
C PRO A 333 -10.09 -2.59 -0.13
N ASN A 334 -10.86 -2.50 0.97
CA ASN A 334 -10.42 -2.76 2.34
C ASN A 334 -9.29 -1.81 2.83
N SER A 335 -9.27 -0.58 2.30
CA SER A 335 -8.36 0.50 2.70
C SER A 335 -9.08 1.84 2.59
N ASP A 336 -8.68 2.81 3.39
CA ASP A 336 -9.10 4.21 3.28
C ASP A 336 -8.03 5.10 2.63
N ASP A 337 -6.93 4.48 2.16
CA ASP A 337 -5.80 5.18 1.54
C ASP A 337 -6.16 5.68 0.14
N VAL A 338 -6.05 6.98 -0.03
CA VAL A 338 -6.32 7.68 -1.30
C VAL A 338 -5.06 8.22 -1.98
N ARG A 339 -3.88 7.93 -1.44
CA ARG A 339 -2.61 8.38 -2.01
C ARG A 339 -2.42 7.78 -3.40
N ASP A 340 -2.10 8.64 -4.37
CA ASP A 340 -1.97 8.26 -5.80
C ASP A 340 -3.14 7.39 -6.32
N SER A 341 -4.36 7.65 -5.82
CA SER A 341 -5.54 6.87 -6.20
C SER A 341 -5.89 7.04 -7.68
N PRO A 342 -5.94 5.95 -8.46
CA PRO A 342 -6.41 5.99 -9.85
C PRO A 342 -7.86 6.47 -9.95
N ALA A 343 -8.71 6.11 -8.99
CA ALA A 343 -10.11 6.51 -8.94
C ALA A 343 -10.27 8.02 -8.81
N LEU A 344 -9.56 8.64 -7.86
CA LEU A 344 -9.60 10.09 -7.67
C LEU A 344 -8.91 10.85 -8.81
N SER A 345 -7.85 10.28 -9.40
CA SER A 345 -7.21 10.86 -10.60
C SER A 345 -8.21 10.94 -11.76
N VAL A 346 -8.96 9.87 -12.01
CA VAL A 346 -10.02 9.85 -13.03
C VAL A 346 -11.14 10.84 -12.68
N ALA A 347 -11.64 10.83 -11.45
CA ALA A 347 -12.69 11.76 -11.00
C ALA A 347 -12.29 13.22 -11.18
N GLY A 348 -11.05 13.58 -10.82
CA GLY A 348 -10.50 14.92 -11.03
C GLY A 348 -10.39 15.30 -12.51
N SER A 349 -9.90 14.39 -13.36
CA SER A 349 -9.78 14.62 -14.81
C SER A 349 -11.14 14.80 -15.49
N LEU A 350 -12.15 14.01 -15.09
CA LEU A 350 -13.52 14.16 -15.59
C LEU A 350 -14.13 15.52 -15.17
N SER A 351 -13.92 15.93 -13.92
CA SER A 351 -14.36 17.24 -13.42
C SER A 351 -13.69 18.39 -14.17
N LEU A 352 -12.38 18.31 -14.42
CA LEU A 352 -11.64 19.27 -15.23
C LEU A 352 -12.14 19.33 -16.69
N ALA A 353 -12.65 18.21 -17.22
CA ALA A 353 -13.27 18.14 -18.54
C ALA A 353 -14.73 18.64 -18.56
N GLY A 354 -15.25 19.14 -17.43
CA GLY A 354 -16.55 19.78 -17.31
C GLY A 354 -17.69 18.88 -16.85
N ALA A 355 -17.43 17.64 -16.47
CA ALA A 355 -18.44 16.74 -15.90
C ALA A 355 -18.85 17.19 -14.48
N ALA A 356 -20.12 17.00 -14.14
CA ALA A 356 -20.60 17.05 -12.76
C ALA A 356 -20.34 15.70 -12.08
N VAL A 357 -19.17 15.58 -11.45
CA VAL A 357 -18.71 14.31 -10.88
C VAL A 357 -19.20 14.14 -9.45
N THR A 358 -19.78 12.97 -9.16
CA THR A 358 -20.13 12.53 -7.80
C THR A 358 -19.34 11.26 -7.46
N VAL A 359 -18.66 11.26 -6.32
CA VAL A 359 -17.84 10.15 -5.83
C VAL A 359 -18.49 9.48 -4.63
N TYR A 360 -18.43 8.17 -4.57
CA TYR A 360 -18.73 7.40 -3.37
C TYR A 360 -17.70 6.31 -3.12
N ASP A 361 -17.31 6.16 -1.87
CA ASP A 361 -16.42 5.09 -1.39
C ASP A 361 -16.81 4.68 0.03
N PRO A 362 -16.85 3.38 0.37
CA PRO A 362 -17.26 2.93 1.71
C PRO A 362 -16.37 3.44 2.86
N GLN A 363 -15.06 3.68 2.62
CA GLN A 363 -14.08 4.04 3.66
C GLN A 363 -13.29 5.31 3.34
N GLY A 364 -12.96 5.55 2.07
CA GLY A 364 -12.01 6.59 1.64
C GLY A 364 -12.55 8.02 1.58
N MET A 365 -13.85 8.25 1.89
CA MET A 365 -14.53 9.53 1.66
C MET A 365 -13.90 10.73 2.38
N GLU A 366 -13.57 10.57 3.66
CA GLU A 366 -13.02 11.68 4.46
C GLU A 366 -11.60 12.05 4.00
N ASN A 367 -10.81 11.07 3.59
CA ASN A 367 -9.48 11.29 3.01
C ASN A 367 -9.59 11.89 1.60
N ALA A 368 -10.55 11.41 0.79
CA ALA A 368 -10.81 11.95 -0.55
C ALA A 368 -11.20 13.43 -0.53
N LYS A 369 -12.08 13.85 0.39
CA LYS A 369 -12.48 15.26 0.56
C LYS A 369 -11.31 16.19 0.87
N LYS A 370 -10.31 15.70 1.62
CA LYS A 370 -9.09 16.48 1.92
C LYS A 370 -8.23 16.73 0.68
N VAL A 371 -8.17 15.73 -0.23
CA VAL A 371 -7.34 15.79 -1.44
C VAL A 371 -8.06 16.49 -2.60
N PHE A 372 -9.36 16.23 -2.79
CA PHE A 372 -10.19 16.79 -3.84
C PHE A 372 -11.46 17.43 -3.27
N PRO A 373 -11.35 18.59 -2.57
CA PRO A 373 -12.50 19.22 -1.92
C PRO A 373 -13.54 19.78 -2.89
N THR A 374 -13.23 19.87 -4.18
CA THR A 374 -14.11 20.44 -5.23
C THR A 374 -15.02 19.39 -5.88
N LEU A 375 -14.83 18.10 -5.63
CA LEU A 375 -15.71 17.05 -6.12
C LEU A 375 -16.97 16.94 -5.24
N ASN A 376 -18.06 16.42 -5.81
CA ASN A 376 -19.23 16.09 -5.02
C ASN A 376 -19.07 14.69 -4.41
N TYR A 377 -19.58 14.50 -3.21
CA TYR A 377 -19.49 13.25 -2.46
C TYR A 377 -20.85 12.81 -1.96
N ALA A 378 -21.26 11.60 -2.31
CA ALA A 378 -22.55 11.03 -1.89
C ALA A 378 -22.36 10.14 -0.64
N PRO A 379 -23.35 10.07 0.26
CA PRO A 379 -23.25 9.28 1.49
C PRO A 379 -23.42 7.76 1.28
N THR A 380 -23.99 7.34 0.15
CA THR A 380 -24.23 5.92 -0.21
C THR A 380 -24.08 5.70 -1.71
N ALA A 381 -23.92 4.44 -2.12
CA ALA A 381 -23.88 4.08 -3.55
C ALA A 381 -25.18 4.50 -4.26
N ASP A 382 -26.34 4.26 -3.67
CA ASP A 382 -27.63 4.64 -4.25
C ASP A 382 -27.75 6.14 -4.46
N ALA A 383 -27.29 6.94 -3.49
CA ALA A 383 -27.31 8.38 -3.60
C ALA A 383 -26.34 8.87 -4.70
N ALA A 384 -25.21 8.20 -4.88
CA ALA A 384 -24.25 8.50 -5.95
C ALA A 384 -24.80 8.14 -7.35
N LEU A 385 -25.52 7.02 -7.45
CA LEU A 385 -26.10 6.54 -8.71
C LEU A 385 -27.30 7.39 -9.18
N ARG A 386 -27.98 8.09 -8.28
CA ARG A 386 -29.22 8.83 -8.60
C ARG A 386 -28.97 9.87 -9.69
N ASP A 387 -29.78 9.74 -10.75
CA ASP A 387 -29.74 10.59 -11.94
C ASP A 387 -28.39 10.60 -12.71
N SER A 388 -27.48 9.66 -12.43
CA SER A 388 -26.20 9.54 -13.15
C SER A 388 -26.45 9.17 -14.62
N GLU A 389 -25.67 9.80 -15.52
CA GLU A 389 -25.72 9.50 -16.97
C GLU A 389 -24.59 8.52 -17.37
N LEU A 390 -23.57 8.39 -16.54
CA LEU A 390 -22.48 7.43 -16.69
C LEU A 390 -21.96 7.02 -15.31
N VAL A 391 -21.77 5.72 -15.10
CA VAL A 391 -21.17 5.18 -13.91
C VAL A 391 -19.77 4.64 -14.23
N ILE A 392 -18.79 4.89 -13.37
CA ILE A 392 -17.44 4.36 -13.48
C ILE A 392 -17.14 3.56 -12.22
N LEU A 393 -16.92 2.25 -12.36
CA LEU A 393 -16.42 1.41 -11.27
C LEU A 393 -14.90 1.53 -11.22
N ALA A 394 -14.39 2.26 -10.23
CA ALA A 394 -12.98 2.62 -10.13
C ALA A 394 -12.22 1.88 -9.02
N THR A 395 -12.92 1.38 -7.99
CA THR A 395 -12.36 0.52 -6.94
C THR A 395 -13.28 -0.68 -6.74
N GLU A 396 -12.71 -1.88 -6.70
CA GLU A 396 -13.45 -3.14 -6.70
C GLU A 396 -13.96 -3.57 -5.31
N TRP A 397 -14.59 -2.65 -4.56
CA TRP A 397 -15.24 -2.97 -3.30
C TRP A 397 -16.29 -4.06 -3.46
N GLN A 398 -16.44 -4.93 -2.45
CA GLN A 398 -17.45 -5.99 -2.50
C GLN A 398 -18.86 -5.42 -2.67
N GLU A 399 -19.16 -4.31 -2.01
CA GLU A 399 -20.41 -3.55 -2.16
C GLU A 399 -20.74 -3.23 -3.63
N PHE A 400 -19.75 -2.81 -4.42
CA PHE A 400 -19.97 -2.48 -5.82
C PHE A 400 -20.06 -3.71 -6.72
N ARG A 401 -19.38 -4.80 -6.37
CA ARG A 401 -19.47 -6.08 -7.08
C ARG A 401 -20.82 -6.75 -6.88
N ASP A 402 -21.46 -6.52 -5.74
CA ASP A 402 -22.75 -7.09 -5.34
C ASP A 402 -23.93 -6.20 -5.76
N LEU A 403 -23.69 -5.06 -6.42
CA LEU A 403 -24.78 -4.22 -6.96
C LEU A 403 -25.67 -5.03 -7.91
N ASP A 404 -26.97 -5.01 -7.66
CA ASP A 404 -27.97 -5.55 -8.57
C ASP A 404 -28.15 -4.58 -9.77
N PRO A 405 -27.81 -5.00 -11.00
CA PRO A 405 -27.90 -4.11 -12.16
C PRO A 405 -29.34 -3.67 -12.49
N ALA A 406 -30.37 -4.42 -12.12
CA ALA A 406 -31.75 -4.01 -12.32
C ALA A 406 -32.10 -2.87 -11.37
N VAL A 407 -31.78 -3.01 -10.08
CA VAL A 407 -32.01 -1.99 -9.05
C VAL A 407 -31.18 -0.73 -9.34
N ALA A 408 -29.90 -0.87 -9.63
CA ALA A 408 -29.05 0.25 -10.03
C ALA A 408 -29.60 0.99 -11.26
N GLY A 409 -30.20 0.24 -12.21
CA GLY A 409 -30.81 0.77 -13.41
C GLY A 409 -32.06 1.62 -13.18
N GLU A 410 -32.71 1.51 -12.01
CA GLU A 410 -33.85 2.36 -11.63
C GLU A 410 -33.40 3.73 -11.05
N LEU A 411 -32.15 3.81 -10.61
CA LEU A 411 -31.62 5.02 -10.00
C LEU A 411 -30.98 5.98 -11.01
N VAL A 412 -30.37 5.44 -12.07
CA VAL A 412 -29.59 6.21 -13.03
C VAL A 412 -30.49 6.83 -14.13
N ALA A 413 -30.06 7.96 -14.68
CA ALA A 413 -30.71 8.55 -15.85
C ALA A 413 -30.38 7.77 -17.15
N ARG A 414 -29.21 7.13 -17.21
CA ARG A 414 -28.78 6.33 -18.36
C ARG A 414 -28.04 5.08 -17.87
N ARG A 415 -28.44 3.92 -18.37
CA ARG A 415 -27.83 2.63 -18.02
C ARG A 415 -26.52 2.44 -18.80
N HIS A 416 -25.47 3.16 -18.40
CA HIS A 416 -24.14 3.06 -18.98
C HIS A 416 -23.10 2.98 -17.87
N ILE A 417 -22.25 1.96 -17.91
CA ILE A 417 -21.18 1.74 -16.93
C ILE A 417 -19.85 1.42 -17.61
N ILE A 418 -18.78 2.02 -17.09
CA ILE A 418 -17.40 1.65 -17.42
C ILE A 418 -16.84 0.84 -16.25
N ASP A 419 -16.57 -0.45 -16.49
CA ASP A 419 -15.90 -1.31 -15.52
C ASP A 419 -14.39 -1.11 -15.60
N GLY A 420 -13.87 -0.21 -14.78
CA GLY A 420 -12.44 0.11 -14.70
C GLY A 420 -11.59 -0.96 -14.02
N ARG A 421 -12.20 -2.02 -13.48
CA ARG A 421 -11.52 -3.09 -12.73
C ARG A 421 -11.73 -4.50 -13.29
N ASN A 422 -12.57 -4.65 -14.29
CA ASN A 422 -12.92 -5.95 -14.90
C ASN A 422 -13.50 -6.95 -13.88
N VAL A 423 -14.40 -6.50 -13.01
CA VAL A 423 -14.96 -7.31 -11.91
C VAL A 423 -16.46 -7.57 -12.03
N LEU A 424 -17.15 -6.88 -12.93
CA LEU A 424 -18.58 -7.05 -13.12
C LEU A 424 -18.92 -8.30 -13.96
N ASN A 425 -20.06 -8.89 -13.66
CA ASN A 425 -20.67 -9.87 -14.55
C ASN A 425 -21.32 -9.15 -15.73
N VAL A 426 -20.58 -8.99 -16.80
CA VAL A 426 -21.01 -8.23 -18.00
C VAL A 426 -22.32 -8.74 -18.57
N ASP A 427 -22.54 -10.06 -18.60
CA ASP A 427 -23.75 -10.65 -19.16
C ASP A 427 -25.00 -10.29 -18.32
N ALA A 428 -24.88 -10.32 -16.99
CA ALA A 428 -25.96 -9.91 -16.09
C ALA A 428 -26.29 -8.42 -16.22
N TRP A 429 -25.28 -7.56 -16.32
CA TRP A 429 -25.48 -6.12 -16.51
C TRP A 429 -26.16 -5.81 -17.85
N ARG A 430 -25.72 -6.46 -18.92
CA ARG A 430 -26.34 -6.33 -20.24
C ARG A 430 -27.78 -6.85 -20.29
N ALA A 431 -28.05 -7.99 -19.67
CA ALA A 431 -29.41 -8.52 -19.56
C ALA A 431 -30.36 -7.56 -18.84
N ALA A 432 -29.83 -6.72 -17.93
CA ALA A 432 -30.58 -5.64 -17.27
C ALA A 432 -30.64 -4.34 -18.10
N GLY A 433 -30.20 -4.36 -19.36
CA GLY A 433 -30.28 -3.23 -20.30
C GLY A 433 -29.18 -2.19 -20.19
N TRP A 434 -28.02 -2.55 -19.59
CA TRP A 434 -26.87 -1.65 -19.49
C TRP A 434 -25.95 -1.75 -20.71
N THR A 435 -25.47 -0.60 -21.15
CA THR A 435 -24.23 -0.53 -21.95
C THR A 435 -23.05 -0.69 -21.00
N VAL A 436 -22.17 -1.65 -21.29
CA VAL A 436 -21.01 -1.94 -20.46
C VAL A 436 -19.76 -1.79 -21.28
N ASP A 437 -18.88 -0.87 -20.89
CA ASP A 437 -17.51 -0.77 -21.38
C ASP A 437 -16.55 -1.33 -20.34
N ALA A 438 -15.44 -1.91 -20.77
CA ALA A 438 -14.42 -2.46 -19.89
C ALA A 438 -13.03 -2.32 -20.50
N LEU A 439 -12.03 -2.16 -19.65
CA LEU A 439 -10.65 -1.99 -20.09
C LEU A 439 -10.07 -3.33 -20.60
N GLY A 440 -9.53 -3.32 -21.83
CA GLY A 440 -8.91 -4.51 -22.44
C GLY A 440 -9.90 -5.58 -22.91
N ARG A 441 -11.17 -5.21 -23.11
CA ARG A 441 -12.21 -6.10 -23.62
C ARG A 441 -13.03 -5.39 -24.69
N VAL A 442 -13.08 -5.95 -25.87
CA VAL A 442 -14.04 -5.53 -26.89
C VAL A 442 -15.32 -6.28 -26.63
N LEU A 443 -16.27 -5.61 -26.02
CA LEU A 443 -17.58 -6.16 -25.75
C LEU A 443 -18.46 -5.90 -27.00
N PRO A 444 -19.07 -6.93 -27.63
CA PRO A 444 -19.95 -6.71 -28.77
C PRO A 444 -21.03 -5.71 -28.42
N ALA A 445 -21.44 -4.86 -29.37
CA ALA A 445 -22.59 -3.97 -29.19
C ALA A 445 -23.83 -4.82 -28.80
N SER A 446 -24.57 -4.36 -27.80
CA SER A 446 -25.80 -4.99 -27.31
C SER A 446 -26.92 -4.92 -28.36
#